data_46ef7f76047b29db58a5e5f250626483
#
_entry.id   46ef7f76047b29db58a5e5f250626483
#
_cell.length_a   1.000
_cell.length_b   1.000
_cell.length_c   1.000
_cell.angle_alpha   90.00
_cell.angle_beta   90.00
_cell.angle_gamma   90.00
#
_symmetry.space_group_name_H-M   'P 1'
#
loop_
_entity.id
_entity.type
_entity.pdbx_description
1 polymer ?
#
loop_
_entity_poly.entity_id
_entity_poly.type
_entity_poly.pdbx_seq_one_letter_code
_entity_poly.pdbx_strand_id
1 'polypeptide(L)'
;MSILMKLIVNADAEVRYPTPGELEQMKSFVMSGERRLRLAQSLTQSRERIVKQSANQLFQRRPDVVSPGGNAYGEEMTATCLRDMDYYLRLISYSVVAGDVTPLQEIGVIGVRQMYNSLGTPLEAVAESVRAMKNVTTSMMSSEDANEVGAYFDYLIGAMQ
;
A
#
# COMPACT_ATOMS: atom_id res chain seq x y z
N MET A 1 5.65 8.58 -11.25
CA MET A 1 5.73 10.02 -11.69
C MET A 1 4.50 10.73 -11.18
N SER A 2 4.65 11.85 -10.45
CA SER A 2 3.52 12.57 -9.86
C SER A 2 2.52 13.04 -10.93
N ILE A 3 1.25 13.24 -10.54
CA ILE A 3 0.22 13.75 -11.47
C ILE A 3 0.63 15.09 -12.09
N LEU A 4 1.29 15.96 -11.32
CA LEU A 4 1.78 17.24 -11.83
C LEU A 4 2.76 17.05 -13.00
N MET A 5 3.74 16.16 -12.82
CA MET A 5 4.71 15.86 -13.87
C MET A 5 4.08 15.22 -15.10
N LYS A 6 3.10 14.31 -14.90
CA LYS A 6 2.37 13.70 -16.02
C LYS A 6 1.65 14.74 -16.86
N LEU A 7 0.95 15.67 -16.23
CA LEU A 7 0.21 16.74 -16.92
C LEU A 7 1.16 17.72 -17.64
N ILE A 8 2.27 18.05 -17.02
CA ILE A 8 3.30 18.92 -17.64
C ILE A 8 3.92 18.22 -18.85
N VAL A 9 4.36 16.98 -18.73
CA VAL A 9 4.97 16.22 -19.84
C VAL A 9 3.99 16.03 -21.00
N ASN A 10 2.72 15.78 -20.73
CA ASN A 10 1.70 15.66 -21.76
C ASN A 10 1.50 17.00 -22.52
N ALA A 11 1.42 18.11 -21.80
CA ALA A 11 1.28 19.42 -22.43
C ALA A 11 2.52 19.78 -23.27
N ASP A 12 3.72 19.48 -22.77
CA ASP A 12 4.99 19.71 -23.47
C ASP A 12 5.11 18.86 -24.74
N ALA A 13 4.73 17.58 -24.66
CA ALA A 13 4.73 16.68 -25.83
C ALA A 13 3.83 17.16 -26.97
N GLU A 14 2.75 17.89 -26.65
CA GLU A 14 1.85 18.51 -27.62
C GLU A 14 2.22 19.98 -27.95
N VAL A 15 3.35 20.47 -27.42
CA VAL A 15 3.86 21.85 -27.64
C VAL A 15 2.81 22.90 -27.30
N ARG A 16 2.09 22.72 -26.20
CA ARG A 16 1.02 23.61 -25.72
C ARG A 16 1.13 23.94 -24.25
N TYR A 17 0.44 24.97 -23.82
CA TYR A 17 0.18 25.23 -22.40
C TYR A 17 -0.82 24.23 -21.82
N PRO A 18 -0.77 23.98 -20.47
CA PRO A 18 -1.82 23.19 -19.81
C PRO A 18 -3.21 23.79 -20.06
N THR A 19 -4.16 22.92 -20.32
CA THR A 19 -5.58 23.31 -20.47
C THR A 19 -6.17 23.75 -19.12
N PRO A 20 -7.30 24.51 -19.11
CA PRO A 20 -8.01 24.84 -17.87
C PRO A 20 -8.37 23.60 -17.02
N GLY A 21 -8.73 22.48 -17.66
CA GLY A 21 -9.04 21.22 -16.98
C GLY A 21 -7.81 20.60 -16.32
N GLU A 22 -6.64 20.64 -16.98
CA GLU A 22 -5.38 20.17 -16.40
C GLU A 22 -4.92 21.06 -15.24
N LEU A 23 -5.08 22.37 -15.36
CA LEU A 23 -4.79 23.30 -14.27
C LEU A 23 -5.69 23.06 -13.05
N GLU A 24 -6.97 22.74 -13.24
CA GLU A 24 -7.87 22.40 -12.13
C GLU A 24 -7.49 21.06 -11.49
N GLN A 25 -7.04 20.06 -12.26
CA GLN A 25 -6.49 18.82 -11.71
C GLN A 25 -5.23 19.07 -10.89
N MET A 26 -4.31 19.91 -11.38
CA MET A 26 -3.11 20.30 -10.63
C MET A 26 -3.47 21.00 -9.32
N LYS A 27 -4.42 21.94 -9.36
CA LYS A 27 -4.92 22.64 -8.18
C LYS A 27 -5.55 21.69 -7.18
N SER A 28 -6.42 20.79 -7.62
CA SER A 28 -7.06 19.78 -6.77
C SER A 28 -6.02 18.88 -6.08
N PHE A 29 -4.99 18.46 -6.81
CA PHE A 29 -3.87 17.69 -6.25
C PHE A 29 -3.11 18.47 -5.17
N VAL A 30 -2.79 19.73 -5.40
CA VAL A 30 -2.10 20.58 -4.43
C VAL A 30 -2.98 20.80 -3.19
N MET A 31 -4.25 21.13 -3.38
CA MET A 31 -5.20 21.39 -2.29
C MET A 31 -5.45 20.16 -1.40
N SER A 32 -5.38 18.95 -1.95
CA SER A 32 -5.50 17.71 -1.17
C SER A 32 -4.23 17.33 -0.40
N GLY A 33 -3.14 18.08 -0.54
CA GLY A 33 -1.84 17.78 0.07
C GLY A 33 -1.87 17.66 1.59
N GLU A 34 -2.52 18.57 2.27
CA GLU A 34 -2.67 18.55 3.74
C GLU A 34 -3.39 17.28 4.21
N ARG A 35 -4.47 16.91 3.52
CA ARG A 35 -5.20 15.67 3.82
C ARG A 35 -4.31 14.44 3.66
N ARG A 36 -3.54 14.34 2.56
CA ARG A 36 -2.62 13.22 2.33
C ARG A 36 -1.55 13.13 3.41
N LEU A 37 -0.98 14.25 3.83
CA LEU A 37 0.00 14.29 4.94
C LEU A 37 -0.63 13.81 6.26
N ARG A 38 -1.84 14.27 6.58
CA ARG A 38 -2.58 13.82 7.77
C ARG A 38 -2.84 12.30 7.74
N LEU A 39 -3.25 11.76 6.59
CA LEU A 39 -3.47 10.32 6.41
C LEU A 39 -2.19 9.51 6.60
N ALA A 40 -1.10 9.93 5.98
CA ALA A 40 0.20 9.28 6.15
C ALA A 40 0.70 9.33 7.60
N GLN A 41 0.49 10.44 8.29
CA GLN A 41 0.79 10.58 9.72
C GLN A 41 -0.04 9.60 10.56
N SER A 42 -1.34 9.49 10.29
CA SER A 42 -2.22 8.53 10.97
C SER A 42 -1.76 7.09 10.78
N LEU A 43 -1.38 6.69 9.56
CA LEU A 43 -0.82 5.38 9.27
C LEU A 43 0.46 5.12 10.08
N THR A 44 1.38 6.09 10.09
CA THR A 44 2.65 5.99 10.80
C THR A 44 2.44 5.86 12.31
N GLN A 45 1.56 6.65 12.90
CA GLN A 45 1.27 6.61 14.34
C GLN A 45 0.56 5.31 14.75
N SER A 46 -0.24 4.72 13.87
CA SER A 46 -1.00 3.50 14.13
C SER A 46 -0.29 2.22 13.66
N ARG A 47 0.92 2.29 13.12
CA ARG A 47 1.61 1.20 12.42
C ARG A 47 1.69 -0.09 13.23
N GLU A 48 2.11 -0.02 14.49
CA GLU A 48 2.25 -1.20 15.34
C GLU A 48 0.90 -1.89 15.59
N ARG A 49 -0.13 -1.10 15.83
CA ARG A 49 -1.50 -1.61 16.01
C ARG A 49 -2.00 -2.26 14.73
N ILE A 50 -1.83 -1.59 13.57
CA ILE A 50 -2.25 -2.12 12.27
C ILE A 50 -1.57 -3.46 12.02
N VAL A 51 -0.24 -3.52 12.10
CA VAL A 51 0.53 -4.74 11.82
C VAL A 51 0.13 -5.88 12.76
N LYS A 52 0.08 -5.66 14.08
CA LYS A 52 -0.27 -6.69 15.06
C LYS A 52 -1.69 -7.22 14.88
N GLN A 53 -2.68 -6.35 14.70
CA GLN A 53 -4.07 -6.76 14.51
C GLN A 53 -4.26 -7.50 13.18
N SER A 54 -3.59 -7.05 12.12
CA SER A 54 -3.66 -7.69 10.81
C SER A 54 -2.98 -9.05 10.80
N ALA A 55 -1.85 -9.20 11.48
CA ALA A 55 -1.19 -10.50 11.63
C ALA A 55 -2.09 -11.50 12.38
N ASN A 56 -2.74 -11.06 13.45
CA ASN A 56 -3.70 -11.90 14.17
C ASN A 56 -4.87 -12.33 13.26
N GLN A 57 -5.40 -11.44 12.43
CA GLN A 57 -6.45 -11.81 11.46
C GLN A 57 -5.93 -12.78 10.40
N LEU A 58 -4.72 -12.57 9.89
CA LEU A 58 -4.08 -13.47 8.94
C LEU A 58 -3.94 -14.88 9.54
N PHE A 59 -3.38 -14.99 10.72
CA PHE A 59 -3.11 -16.28 11.38
C PHE A 59 -4.41 -17.03 11.74
N GLN A 60 -5.48 -16.32 12.05
CA GLN A 60 -6.81 -16.92 12.25
C GLN A 60 -7.41 -17.46 10.94
N ARG A 61 -7.26 -16.75 9.82
CA ARG A 61 -7.80 -17.15 8.51
C ARG A 61 -6.93 -18.18 7.81
N ARG A 62 -5.63 -18.12 8.03
CA ARG A 62 -4.61 -18.97 7.42
C ARG A 62 -3.73 -19.62 8.49
N PRO A 63 -4.31 -20.54 9.30
CA PRO A 63 -3.54 -21.24 10.33
C PRO A 63 -2.39 -22.10 9.74
N ASP A 64 -2.47 -22.44 8.45
CA ASP A 64 -1.42 -23.13 7.73
C ASP A 64 -0.09 -22.34 7.72
N VAL A 65 -0.12 -21.01 7.69
CA VAL A 65 1.11 -20.21 7.62
C VAL A 65 1.92 -20.22 8.93
N VAL A 66 1.27 -20.48 10.07
CA VAL A 66 1.90 -20.59 11.40
C VAL A 66 2.04 -22.03 11.90
N SER A 67 1.59 -23.02 11.12
CA SER A 67 1.74 -24.44 11.42
C SER A 67 3.14 -24.94 10.98
N PRO A 68 3.60 -26.10 11.47
CA PRO A 68 4.88 -26.68 11.03
C PRO A 68 5.00 -26.76 9.52
N GLY A 69 6.06 -26.15 8.96
CA GLY A 69 6.27 -26.02 7.51
C GLY A 69 5.66 -24.78 6.87
N GLY A 70 4.89 -23.99 7.61
CA GLY A 70 4.34 -22.70 7.13
C GLY A 70 5.39 -21.57 7.14
N ASN A 71 5.19 -20.57 6.28
CA ASN A 71 6.15 -19.47 6.06
C ASN A 71 6.23 -18.47 7.23
N ALA A 72 5.37 -18.56 8.23
CA ALA A 72 5.42 -17.77 9.46
C ALA A 72 5.52 -18.67 10.73
N TYR A 73 5.97 -19.94 10.55
CA TYR A 73 6.11 -20.88 11.67
C TYR A 73 7.34 -20.58 12.52
N GLY A 74 7.14 -20.47 13.82
CA GLY A 74 8.19 -20.15 14.78
C GLY A 74 8.45 -18.64 14.93
N GLU A 75 9.19 -18.28 15.97
CA GLU A 75 9.37 -16.89 16.39
C GLU A 75 10.07 -16.04 15.31
N GLU A 76 11.14 -16.55 14.72
CA GLU A 76 11.91 -15.83 13.70
C GLU A 76 11.09 -15.56 12.42
N MET A 77 10.38 -16.58 11.92
CA MET A 77 9.56 -16.44 10.71
C MET A 77 8.32 -15.58 10.94
N THR A 78 7.74 -15.66 12.14
CA THR A 78 6.67 -14.74 12.55
C THR A 78 7.17 -13.30 12.58
N ALA A 79 8.32 -13.02 13.16
CA ALA A 79 8.93 -11.69 13.18
C ALA A 79 9.22 -11.17 11.77
N THR A 80 9.66 -12.04 10.86
CA THR A 80 9.87 -11.71 9.44
C THR A 80 8.56 -11.34 8.76
N CYS A 81 7.49 -12.11 8.98
CA CYS A 81 6.15 -11.80 8.45
C CYS A 81 5.67 -10.42 8.93
N LEU A 82 5.78 -10.11 10.21
CA LEU A 82 5.41 -8.82 10.77
C LEU A 82 6.24 -7.67 10.17
N ARG A 83 7.53 -7.86 9.98
CA ARG A 83 8.41 -6.89 9.33
C ARG A 83 8.00 -6.63 7.89
N ASP A 84 7.65 -7.66 7.13
CA ASP A 84 7.22 -7.53 5.75
C ASP A 84 5.86 -6.81 5.65
N MET A 85 4.94 -7.05 6.58
CA MET A 85 3.69 -6.30 6.69
C MET A 85 3.95 -4.81 7.00
N ASP A 86 4.84 -4.48 7.93
CA ASP A 86 5.24 -3.10 8.23
C ASP A 86 5.89 -2.43 7.00
N TYR A 87 6.68 -3.16 6.25
CA TYR A 87 7.26 -2.69 4.98
C TYR A 87 6.20 -2.27 3.98
N TYR A 88 5.18 -3.10 3.73
CA TYR A 88 4.08 -2.74 2.82
C TYR A 88 3.23 -1.57 3.33
N LEU A 89 2.95 -1.51 4.63
CA LEU A 89 2.24 -0.38 5.22
C LEU A 89 3.00 0.93 5.00
N ARG A 90 4.32 0.90 5.13
CA ARG A 90 5.19 2.05 4.85
C ARG A 90 5.10 2.48 3.39
N LEU A 91 5.12 1.55 2.42
CA LEU A 91 4.98 1.88 1.00
C LEU A 91 3.61 2.45 0.66
N ILE A 92 2.54 1.97 1.32
CA ILE A 92 1.21 2.56 1.21
C ILE A 92 1.22 3.99 1.73
N SER A 93 1.83 4.25 2.88
CA SER A 93 2.00 5.60 3.42
C SER A 93 2.72 6.53 2.41
N TYR A 94 3.77 6.05 1.76
CA TYR A 94 4.47 6.82 0.72
C TYR A 94 3.58 7.11 -0.49
N SER A 95 2.78 6.14 -0.92
CA SER A 95 1.84 6.31 -2.04
C SER A 95 0.72 7.29 -1.70
N VAL A 96 0.22 7.29 -0.47
CA VAL A 96 -0.72 8.29 0.04
C VAL A 96 -0.11 9.70 -0.04
N VAL A 97 1.12 9.91 0.42
CA VAL A 97 1.82 11.21 0.32
C VAL A 97 2.01 11.61 -1.15
N ALA A 98 2.46 10.69 -1.98
CA ALA A 98 2.68 10.94 -3.41
C ALA A 98 1.37 11.21 -4.17
N GLY A 99 0.23 10.72 -3.66
CA GLY A 99 -1.07 10.78 -4.34
C GLY A 99 -1.14 9.90 -5.59
N ASP A 100 -0.26 8.90 -5.68
CA ASP A 100 -0.25 7.91 -6.76
C ASP A 100 0.41 6.58 -6.31
N VAL A 101 0.27 5.54 -7.13
CA VAL A 101 0.77 4.19 -6.84
C VAL A 101 2.25 3.98 -7.18
N THR A 102 2.96 4.99 -7.67
CA THR A 102 4.37 4.87 -8.12
C THR A 102 5.27 4.27 -7.03
N PRO A 103 5.22 4.71 -5.76
CA PRO A 103 6.03 4.11 -4.70
C PRO A 103 5.75 2.61 -4.49
N LEU A 104 4.49 2.19 -4.56
CA LEU A 104 4.13 0.77 -4.49
C LEU A 104 4.66 0.01 -5.70
N GLN A 105 4.49 0.56 -6.90
CA GLN A 105 4.90 -0.08 -8.15
C GLN A 105 6.41 -0.26 -8.23
N GLU A 106 7.17 0.82 -8.04
CA GLU A 106 8.62 0.83 -8.28
C GLU A 106 9.41 0.16 -7.16
N ILE A 107 8.95 0.28 -5.91
CA ILE A 107 9.67 -0.24 -4.75
C ILE A 107 9.09 -1.57 -4.28
N GLY A 108 7.74 -1.71 -4.30
CA GLY A 108 7.04 -2.80 -3.62
C GLY A 108 6.60 -3.95 -4.52
N VAL A 109 6.47 -3.74 -5.85
CA VAL A 109 5.91 -4.76 -6.75
C VAL A 109 6.95 -5.32 -7.71
N ILE A 110 7.83 -4.47 -8.25
CA ILE A 110 8.87 -4.91 -9.19
C ILE A 110 9.83 -5.87 -8.48
N GLY A 111 9.95 -7.09 -9.00
CA GLY A 111 10.82 -8.14 -8.46
C GLY A 111 10.28 -8.89 -7.23
N VAL A 112 9.27 -8.38 -6.54
CA VAL A 112 8.72 -8.99 -5.31
C VAL A 112 8.08 -10.34 -5.58
N ARG A 113 7.32 -10.48 -6.67
CA ARG A 113 6.72 -11.77 -7.06
C ARG A 113 7.80 -12.85 -7.28
N GLN A 114 8.88 -12.50 -7.98
CA GLN A 114 10.00 -13.42 -8.22
C GLN A 114 10.71 -13.78 -6.92
N MET A 115 10.91 -12.82 -6.03
CA MET A 115 11.50 -13.03 -4.71
C MET A 115 10.65 -14.03 -3.88
N TYR A 116 9.35 -13.80 -3.74
CA TYR A 116 8.48 -14.70 -2.98
C TYR A 116 8.39 -16.08 -3.61
N ASN A 117 8.34 -16.18 -4.93
CA ASN A 117 8.38 -17.48 -5.61
C ASN A 117 9.68 -18.23 -5.34
N SER A 118 10.84 -17.54 -5.31
CA SER A 118 12.13 -18.16 -5.00
C SER A 118 12.25 -18.60 -3.54
N LEU A 119 11.56 -17.90 -2.62
CA LEU A 119 11.50 -18.23 -1.20
C LEU A 119 10.41 -19.26 -0.86
N GLY A 120 9.62 -19.70 -1.85
CA GLY A 120 8.50 -20.60 -1.62
C GLY A 120 7.35 -20.00 -0.80
N THR A 121 7.27 -18.67 -0.73
CA THR A 121 6.17 -17.98 -0.03
C THR A 121 4.97 -17.86 -0.95
N PRO A 122 3.79 -18.42 -0.57
CA PRO A 122 2.59 -18.34 -1.41
C PRO A 122 2.13 -16.89 -1.55
N LEU A 123 2.04 -16.39 -2.80
CA LEU A 123 1.57 -15.03 -3.08
C LEU A 123 0.17 -14.76 -2.52
N GLU A 124 -0.70 -15.78 -2.50
CA GLU A 124 -2.03 -15.66 -1.89
C GLU A 124 -1.97 -15.39 -0.39
N ALA A 125 -1.00 -15.94 0.35
CA ALA A 125 -0.81 -15.62 1.75
C ALA A 125 -0.35 -14.17 1.95
N VAL A 126 0.49 -13.66 1.03
CA VAL A 126 0.88 -12.24 1.02
C VAL A 126 -0.33 -11.36 0.71
N ALA A 127 -1.12 -11.69 -0.30
CA ALA A 127 -2.35 -10.96 -0.63
C ALA A 127 -3.33 -10.95 0.56
N GLU A 128 -3.47 -12.07 1.27
CA GLU A 128 -4.34 -12.14 2.46
C GLU A 128 -3.83 -11.27 3.62
N SER A 129 -2.51 -11.19 3.81
CA SER A 129 -1.92 -10.28 4.80
C SER A 129 -2.24 -8.81 4.48
N VAL A 130 -2.19 -8.45 3.19
CA VAL A 130 -2.52 -7.10 2.72
C VAL A 130 -4.03 -6.81 2.86
N ARG A 131 -4.91 -7.80 2.60
CA ARG A 131 -6.36 -7.69 2.87
C ARG A 131 -6.64 -7.46 4.35
N ALA A 132 -5.96 -8.19 5.23
CA ALA A 132 -6.09 -7.99 6.67
C ALA A 132 -5.65 -6.58 7.08
N MET A 133 -4.53 -6.07 6.55
CA MET A 133 -4.09 -4.70 6.79
C MET A 133 -5.09 -3.66 6.27
N LYS A 134 -5.65 -3.86 5.07
CA LYS A 134 -6.72 -3.00 4.55
C LYS A 134 -7.89 -2.93 5.53
N ASN A 135 -8.41 -4.08 5.96
CA ASN A 135 -9.57 -4.15 6.84
C ASN A 135 -9.32 -3.43 8.17
N VAL A 136 -8.18 -3.66 8.81
CA VAL A 136 -7.82 -2.99 10.07
C VAL A 136 -7.66 -1.49 9.85
N THR A 137 -6.93 -1.08 8.82
CA THR A 137 -6.65 0.33 8.54
C THR A 137 -7.93 1.12 8.24
N THR A 138 -8.76 0.61 7.33
CA THR A 138 -9.98 1.31 6.90
C THR A 138 -11.03 1.38 8.01
N SER A 139 -11.06 0.40 8.94
CA SER A 139 -11.96 0.44 10.09
C SER A 139 -11.70 1.58 11.09
N MET A 140 -10.52 2.20 11.01
CA MET A 140 -10.10 3.31 11.88
C MET A 140 -10.28 4.69 11.24
N MET A 141 -10.84 4.76 10.03
CA MET A 141 -10.90 5.97 9.21
C MET A 141 -12.36 6.36 8.91
N SER A 142 -12.57 7.60 8.49
CA SER A 142 -13.83 8.02 7.87
C SER A 142 -14.05 7.25 6.56
N SER A 143 -15.29 7.17 6.10
CA SER A 143 -15.59 6.46 4.83
C SER A 143 -14.83 7.06 3.64
N GLU A 144 -14.65 8.36 3.59
CA GLU A 144 -13.91 9.04 2.53
C GLU A 144 -12.41 8.71 2.57
N ASP A 145 -11.79 8.77 3.75
CA ASP A 145 -10.38 8.43 3.95
C ASP A 145 -10.12 6.94 3.71
N ALA A 146 -11.06 6.08 4.15
CA ALA A 146 -11.01 4.64 3.93
C ALA A 146 -11.05 4.27 2.44
N ASN A 147 -11.86 4.95 1.63
CA ASN A 147 -11.90 4.75 0.18
C ASN A 147 -10.58 5.16 -0.47
N GLU A 148 -10.03 6.31 -0.10
CA GLU A 148 -8.76 6.79 -0.66
C GLU A 148 -7.60 5.86 -0.31
N VAL A 149 -7.41 5.57 0.98
CA VAL A 149 -6.31 4.70 1.45
C VAL A 149 -6.53 3.25 0.99
N GLY A 150 -7.77 2.78 0.99
CA GLY A 150 -8.15 1.44 0.55
C GLY A 150 -7.74 1.13 -0.89
N ALA A 151 -7.79 2.11 -1.79
CA ALA A 151 -7.39 1.95 -3.18
C ALA A 151 -5.91 1.55 -3.34
N TYR A 152 -5.02 2.04 -2.48
CA TYR A 152 -3.61 1.63 -2.50
C TYR A 152 -3.40 0.18 -2.04
N PHE A 153 -4.18 -0.26 -1.05
CA PHE A 153 -4.19 -1.67 -0.65
C PHE A 153 -4.72 -2.56 -1.78
N ASP A 154 -5.80 -2.14 -2.47
CA ASP A 154 -6.37 -2.90 -3.58
C ASP A 154 -5.39 -3.04 -4.74
N TYR A 155 -4.64 -1.98 -5.05
CA TYR A 155 -3.56 -2.04 -6.03
C TYR A 155 -2.52 -3.11 -5.66
N LEU A 156 -2.06 -3.11 -4.41
CA LEU A 156 -1.07 -4.08 -3.94
C LEU A 156 -1.62 -5.52 -3.92
N ILE A 157 -2.87 -5.72 -3.50
CA ILE A 157 -3.55 -7.03 -3.55
C ILE A 157 -3.60 -7.54 -4.99
N GLY A 158 -4.03 -6.71 -5.94
CA GLY A 158 -4.07 -7.07 -7.36
C GLY A 158 -2.70 -7.42 -7.93
N ALA A 159 -1.65 -6.75 -7.48
CA ALA A 159 -0.28 -7.04 -7.92
C ALA A 159 0.27 -8.37 -7.39
N MET A 160 -0.31 -8.94 -6.31
CA MET A 160 0.08 -10.23 -5.73
C MET A 160 -0.75 -11.41 -6.27
N GLN A 161 -1.77 -11.16 -7.08
CA GLN A 161 -2.57 -12.18 -7.77
C GLN A 161 -2.08 -12.41 -9.20
#